data_1e508075bba4be353e76f98c63ff6807
#
_entry.id   1e508075bba4be353e76f98c63ff6807
#
_cell.length_a   1.000
_cell.length_b   1.000
_cell.length_c   1.000
_cell.angle_alpha   90.00
_cell.angle_beta   90.00
_cell.angle_gamma   90.00
#
_symmetry.space_group_name_H-M   'P 1'
#
loop_
_entity.id
_entity.type
_entity.pdbx_description
1 polymer ?
#
loop_
_entity_poly.entity_id
_entity_poly.type
_entity_poly.pdbx_seq_one_letter_code
_entity_poly.pdbx_strand_id
1 'polypeptide(L)'
;VSGFDRYFQIAKCFRDEDLRADRQPEFTQIDCEMSFVEQEDIITTFEGMAKHLFKTLRGVELAEPFQRMSWADAMKYYGSDKPDLRFGMKFVELMDIMKGHGFSVFDNAAYVGGICAEGAATYTRKQLDALTDFVKKPQIGAKGMVYARVEADGTVKSSVDKFYTQEVLQQMKESFGAK
;
A
#
# COMPACT_ATOMS: atom_id res chain seq x y z
N VAL A 1 -14.65 30.65 -14.07
CA VAL A 1 -14.17 31.08 -15.37
C VAL A 1 -15.15 32.04 -15.99
N SER A 2 -14.80 33.31 -16.12
CA SER A 2 -15.64 34.35 -16.79
C SER A 2 -17.11 34.39 -16.34
N GLY A 3 -17.38 34.11 -15.07
CA GLY A 3 -18.73 34.11 -14.49
C GLY A 3 -19.52 32.80 -14.62
N PHE A 4 -18.91 31.73 -15.10
CA PHE A 4 -19.51 30.40 -15.07
C PHE A 4 -19.13 29.68 -13.78
N ASP A 5 -20.11 29.11 -13.07
CA ASP A 5 -19.88 28.40 -11.82
C ASP A 5 -19.32 26.99 -12.04
N ARG A 6 -19.62 26.39 -13.18
CA ARG A 6 -19.12 25.07 -13.59
C ARG A 6 -18.71 25.09 -15.04
N TYR A 7 -17.51 24.64 -15.31
CA TYR A 7 -16.92 24.60 -16.63
C TYR A 7 -16.19 23.28 -16.82
N PHE A 8 -16.24 22.72 -18.03
CA PHE A 8 -15.36 21.62 -18.41
C PHE A 8 -14.99 21.72 -19.89
N GLN A 9 -13.89 21.11 -20.24
CA GLN A 9 -13.46 20.92 -21.61
C GLN A 9 -12.77 19.57 -21.79
N ILE A 10 -12.80 19.06 -23.01
CA ILE A 10 -11.97 17.94 -23.43
C ILE A 10 -10.73 18.54 -24.10
N ALA A 11 -9.61 18.60 -23.38
CA ALA A 11 -8.42 19.32 -23.78
C ALA A 11 -7.30 18.37 -24.18
N LYS A 12 -6.64 18.65 -25.31
CA LYS A 12 -5.39 18.01 -25.69
C LYS A 12 -4.25 18.69 -24.93
N CYS A 13 -3.52 17.90 -24.15
CA CYS A 13 -2.46 18.38 -23.28
C CYS A 13 -1.12 17.76 -23.63
N PHE A 14 -0.03 18.50 -23.33
CA PHE A 14 1.33 18.08 -23.61
C PHE A 14 2.18 18.27 -22.35
N ARG A 15 3.04 17.28 -22.06
CA ARG A 15 4.03 17.36 -20.99
C ARG A 15 5.35 16.77 -21.46
N ASP A 16 6.43 17.44 -21.13
CA ASP A 16 7.78 16.89 -21.31
C ASP A 16 8.09 15.96 -20.14
N GLU A 17 7.77 14.67 -20.32
CA GLU A 17 7.95 13.63 -19.31
C GLU A 17 8.58 12.38 -19.96
N ASP A 18 9.30 11.61 -19.12
CA ASP A 18 9.73 10.26 -19.51
C ASP A 18 8.51 9.35 -19.74
N LEU A 19 8.57 8.58 -20.82
CA LEU A 19 7.55 7.59 -21.15
C LEU A 19 7.47 6.51 -20.07
N ARG A 20 6.26 6.19 -19.63
CA ARG A 20 5.95 5.09 -18.71
C ARG A 20 4.74 4.33 -19.23
N ALA A 21 4.41 3.21 -18.59
CA ALA A 21 3.27 2.38 -18.99
C ALA A 21 1.94 3.16 -19.05
N ASP A 22 1.78 4.18 -18.21
CA ASP A 22 0.57 5.00 -18.05
C ASP A 22 0.78 6.48 -18.41
N ARG A 23 1.94 6.86 -19.00
CA ARG A 23 2.27 8.25 -19.30
C ARG A 23 2.71 8.42 -20.73
N GLN A 24 2.11 9.42 -21.39
CA GLN A 24 2.41 9.85 -22.75
C GLN A 24 2.71 11.35 -22.76
N PRO A 25 3.62 11.84 -23.63
CA PRO A 25 3.88 13.28 -23.79
C PRO A 25 2.66 14.07 -24.26
N GLU A 26 1.80 13.43 -25.05
CA GLU A 26 0.52 13.94 -25.52
C GLU A 26 -0.61 13.10 -24.94
N PHE A 27 -1.58 13.74 -24.32
CA PHE A 27 -2.73 13.06 -23.72
C PHE A 27 -3.96 13.98 -23.71
N THR A 28 -5.12 13.39 -23.49
CA THR A 28 -6.38 14.13 -23.40
C THR A 28 -6.84 14.20 -21.95
N GLN A 29 -7.24 15.38 -21.50
CA GLN A 29 -7.82 15.60 -20.19
C GLN A 29 -9.32 15.93 -20.29
N ILE A 30 -10.07 15.49 -19.32
CA ILE A 30 -11.34 16.10 -18.94
C ILE A 30 -10.96 17.15 -17.91
N ASP A 31 -10.84 18.39 -18.38
CA ASP A 31 -10.44 19.53 -17.55
C ASP A 31 -11.70 20.21 -17.00
N CYS A 32 -11.79 20.33 -15.68
CA CYS A 32 -12.97 20.82 -15.00
C CYS A 32 -12.62 21.92 -14.01
N GLU A 33 -13.41 22.99 -14.00
CA GLU A 33 -13.32 24.06 -13.03
C GLU A 33 -14.68 24.31 -12.37
N MET A 34 -14.67 24.50 -11.06
CA MET A 34 -15.88 24.79 -10.29
C MET A 34 -15.62 25.92 -9.31
N SER A 35 -16.59 26.85 -9.19
CA SER A 35 -16.57 27.96 -8.25
C SER A 35 -17.42 27.65 -7.02
N PHE A 36 -17.09 28.28 -5.89
CA PHE A 36 -17.84 28.21 -4.63
C PHE A 36 -18.00 26.79 -4.09
N VAL A 37 -16.95 25.98 -4.19
CA VAL A 37 -16.94 24.55 -3.79
C VAL A 37 -15.83 24.28 -2.79
N GLU A 38 -16.09 23.31 -1.93
CA GLU A 38 -15.12 22.71 -1.01
C GLU A 38 -14.55 21.42 -1.61
N GLN A 39 -13.54 20.86 -0.96
CA GLN A 39 -12.89 19.63 -1.40
C GLN A 39 -13.87 18.47 -1.63
N GLU A 40 -14.84 18.31 -0.73
CA GLU A 40 -15.78 17.19 -0.81
C GLU A 40 -16.76 17.32 -1.98
N ASP A 41 -17.10 18.54 -2.39
CA ASP A 41 -17.94 18.79 -3.57
C ASP A 41 -17.23 18.31 -4.85
N ILE A 42 -15.92 18.58 -4.96
CA ILE A 42 -15.09 18.09 -6.07
C ILE A 42 -15.06 16.56 -6.07
N ILE A 43 -14.72 15.96 -4.93
CA ILE A 43 -14.59 14.51 -4.81
C ILE A 43 -15.92 13.82 -5.14
N THR A 44 -17.02 14.29 -4.62
CA THR A 44 -18.36 13.75 -4.88
C THR A 44 -18.75 13.85 -6.36
N THR A 45 -18.43 14.97 -7.00
CA THR A 45 -18.69 15.15 -8.44
C THR A 45 -17.91 14.14 -9.28
N PHE A 46 -16.62 13.96 -9.03
CA PHE A 46 -15.79 13.02 -9.78
C PHE A 46 -16.09 11.55 -9.41
N GLU A 47 -16.48 11.27 -8.18
CA GLU A 47 -16.99 9.97 -7.77
C GLU A 47 -18.23 9.59 -8.60
N GLY A 48 -19.19 10.51 -8.71
CA GLY A 48 -20.38 10.34 -9.56
C GLY A 48 -20.05 10.11 -11.03
N MET A 49 -19.08 10.86 -11.56
CA MET A 49 -18.59 10.67 -12.94
C MET A 49 -17.98 9.27 -13.13
N ALA A 50 -17.11 8.83 -12.22
CA ALA A 50 -16.49 7.52 -12.32
C ALA A 50 -17.55 6.40 -12.27
N LYS A 51 -18.49 6.46 -11.35
CA LYS A 51 -19.61 5.51 -11.26
C LYS A 51 -20.44 5.45 -12.55
N HIS A 52 -20.79 6.61 -13.09
CA HIS A 52 -21.53 6.70 -14.34
C HIS A 52 -20.78 6.04 -15.51
N LEU A 53 -19.48 6.34 -15.64
CA LEU A 53 -18.65 5.75 -16.70
C LEU A 53 -18.55 4.23 -16.58
N PHE A 54 -18.27 3.71 -15.40
CA PHE A 54 -18.16 2.27 -15.18
C PHE A 54 -19.50 1.55 -15.44
N LYS A 55 -20.58 2.11 -14.95
CA LYS A 55 -21.93 1.56 -15.20
C LYS A 55 -22.29 1.56 -16.68
N THR A 56 -22.07 2.69 -17.37
CA THR A 56 -22.49 2.85 -18.78
C THR A 56 -21.61 2.04 -19.73
N LEU A 57 -20.28 2.04 -19.53
CA LEU A 57 -19.35 1.44 -20.47
C LEU A 57 -19.04 -0.03 -20.18
N ARG A 58 -19.15 -0.44 -18.91
CA ARG A 58 -18.72 -1.77 -18.46
C ARG A 58 -19.84 -2.56 -17.78
N GLY A 59 -20.98 -1.96 -17.51
CA GLY A 59 -22.06 -2.58 -16.76
C GLY A 59 -21.73 -2.88 -15.30
N VAL A 60 -20.66 -2.25 -14.75
CA VAL A 60 -20.19 -2.46 -13.38
C VAL A 60 -20.73 -1.37 -12.48
N GLU A 61 -21.39 -1.77 -11.41
CA GLU A 61 -21.79 -0.86 -10.33
C GLU A 61 -20.68 -0.78 -9.27
N LEU A 62 -20.18 0.41 -9.04
CA LEU A 62 -19.16 0.65 -8.01
C LEU A 62 -19.87 0.95 -6.68
N ALA A 63 -19.29 0.43 -5.58
CA ALA A 63 -19.82 0.62 -4.24
C ALA A 63 -19.83 2.10 -3.82
N GLU A 64 -20.79 2.45 -2.99
CA GLU A 64 -20.94 3.82 -2.45
C GLU A 64 -20.79 3.86 -0.93
N PRO A 65 -20.21 4.92 -0.40
CA PRO A 65 -19.31 5.89 -1.04
C PRO A 65 -17.93 5.28 -1.32
N PHE A 66 -17.11 5.92 -2.18
CA PHE A 66 -15.71 5.53 -2.30
C PHE A 66 -15.00 5.79 -0.98
N GLN A 67 -14.10 4.88 -0.62
CA GLN A 67 -13.33 5.00 0.61
C GLN A 67 -12.50 6.28 0.60
N ARG A 68 -12.59 7.05 1.68
CA ARG A 68 -11.71 8.20 1.94
C ARG A 68 -10.50 7.73 2.73
N MET A 69 -9.33 8.12 2.30
CA MET A 69 -8.07 7.79 2.97
C MET A 69 -7.17 9.02 3.01
N SER A 70 -6.63 9.33 4.16
CA SER A 70 -5.63 10.38 4.27
C SER A 70 -4.31 9.94 3.65
N TRP A 71 -3.49 10.90 3.19
CA TRP A 71 -2.13 10.58 2.74
C TRP A 71 -1.31 9.91 3.85
N ALA A 72 -1.45 10.39 5.09
CA ALA A 72 -0.76 9.82 6.24
C ALA A 72 -1.12 8.34 6.45
N ASP A 73 -2.40 7.98 6.33
CA ASP A 73 -2.84 6.58 6.45
C ASP A 73 -2.35 5.73 5.27
N ALA A 74 -2.39 6.27 4.06
CA ALA A 74 -1.89 5.58 2.88
C ALA A 74 -0.39 5.23 3.04
N MET A 75 0.42 6.19 3.49
CA MET A 75 1.84 5.97 3.75
C MET A 75 2.07 5.03 4.93
N LYS A 76 1.32 5.20 6.04
CA LYS A 76 1.46 4.38 7.25
C LYS A 76 1.13 2.91 7.00
N TYR A 77 0.01 2.64 6.33
CA TYR A 77 -0.50 1.27 6.19
C TYR A 77 -0.08 0.57 4.90
N TYR A 78 0.34 1.31 3.88
CA TYR A 78 0.64 0.73 2.56
C TYR A 78 1.98 1.20 1.98
N GLY A 79 2.60 2.24 2.52
CA GLY A 79 3.86 2.79 2.03
C GLY A 79 3.76 3.41 0.62
N SER A 80 2.56 3.78 0.19
CA SER A 80 2.30 4.31 -1.14
C SER A 80 1.15 5.32 -1.08
N ASP A 81 1.23 6.38 -1.87
CA ASP A 81 0.15 7.34 -2.10
C ASP A 81 -0.96 6.80 -3.04
N LYS A 82 -0.76 5.62 -3.61
CA LYS A 82 -1.72 4.91 -4.47
C LYS A 82 -1.87 3.45 -4.02
N PRO A 83 -2.41 3.20 -2.81
CA PRO A 83 -2.49 1.86 -2.27
C PRO A 83 -3.48 0.98 -3.07
N ASP A 84 -3.07 -0.27 -3.31
CA ASP A 84 -3.99 -1.28 -3.81
C ASP A 84 -4.72 -1.93 -2.63
N LEU A 85 -5.99 -1.60 -2.46
CA LEU A 85 -6.81 -2.06 -1.33
C LEU A 85 -7.38 -3.47 -1.50
N ARG A 86 -7.13 -4.13 -2.63
CA ARG A 86 -7.67 -5.47 -2.91
C ARG A 86 -7.03 -6.56 -2.06
N PHE A 87 -5.82 -6.33 -1.53
CA PHE A 87 -5.03 -7.35 -0.84
C PHE A 87 -5.19 -7.40 0.68
N GLY A 88 -5.66 -6.36 1.33
CA GLY A 88 -5.86 -6.34 2.78
C GLY A 88 -4.60 -6.41 3.66
N MET A 89 -3.40 -6.51 3.08
CA MET A 89 -2.13 -6.59 3.81
C MET A 89 -1.64 -5.20 4.20
N LYS A 90 -1.97 -4.79 5.43
CA LYS A 90 -1.50 -3.52 5.98
C LYS A 90 -0.15 -3.69 6.68
N PHE A 91 0.68 -2.64 6.66
CA PHE A 91 1.84 -2.58 7.51
C PHE A 91 1.42 -2.48 8.98
N VAL A 92 2.11 -3.23 9.83
CA VAL A 92 2.02 -3.17 11.28
C VAL A 92 3.36 -2.66 11.80
N GLU A 93 3.33 -1.61 12.61
CA GLU A 93 4.50 -1.08 13.27
C GLU A 93 4.93 -2.00 14.41
N LEU A 94 6.23 -2.27 14.49
CA LEU A 94 6.83 -3.20 15.44
C LEU A 94 7.97 -2.57 16.27
N MET A 95 8.04 -1.23 16.28
CA MET A 95 9.12 -0.51 16.96
C MET A 95 9.30 -0.92 18.42
N ASP A 96 8.19 -0.91 19.17
CA ASP A 96 8.20 -1.18 20.62
C ASP A 96 8.43 -2.67 20.95
N ILE A 97 8.23 -3.56 19.98
CA ILE A 97 8.33 -5.01 20.17
C ILE A 97 9.69 -5.53 19.72
N MET A 98 10.22 -5.03 18.60
CA MET A 98 11.35 -5.65 17.93
C MET A 98 12.69 -4.94 18.14
N LYS A 99 12.70 -3.71 18.68
CA LYS A 99 13.95 -2.98 19.01
C LYS A 99 14.45 -3.31 20.42
N GLY A 100 15.75 -3.16 20.62
CA GLY A 100 16.39 -3.34 21.95
C GLY A 100 16.77 -4.78 22.29
N HIS A 101 16.73 -5.69 21.33
CA HIS A 101 17.05 -7.12 21.54
C HIS A 101 18.43 -7.54 21.00
N GLY A 102 19.27 -6.58 20.60
CA GLY A 102 20.63 -6.84 20.12
C GLY A 102 20.72 -7.25 18.64
N PHE A 103 19.61 -7.17 17.91
CA PHE A 103 19.62 -7.30 16.46
C PHE A 103 19.86 -5.93 15.83
N SER A 104 21.12 -5.62 15.54
CA SER A 104 21.59 -4.30 15.12
C SER A 104 20.84 -3.71 13.92
N VAL A 105 20.31 -4.55 13.02
CA VAL A 105 19.54 -4.10 11.87
C VAL A 105 18.24 -3.41 12.31
N PHE A 106 17.55 -3.96 13.31
CA PHE A 106 16.34 -3.37 13.85
C PHE A 106 16.63 -2.30 14.89
N ASP A 107 17.64 -2.53 15.75
CA ASP A 107 18.00 -1.58 16.81
C ASP A 107 18.40 -0.20 16.25
N ASN A 108 19.07 -0.18 15.09
CA ASN A 108 19.50 1.05 14.42
C ASN A 108 18.48 1.57 13.37
N ALA A 109 17.36 0.89 13.15
CA ALA A 109 16.38 1.31 12.16
C ALA A 109 15.57 2.51 12.66
N ALA A 110 15.27 3.46 11.78
CA ALA A 110 14.33 4.55 12.06
C ALA A 110 12.88 4.03 12.17
N TYR A 111 12.58 2.95 11.47
CA TYR A 111 11.27 2.30 11.47
C TYR A 111 11.43 0.79 11.34
N VAL A 112 10.67 0.05 12.14
CA VAL A 112 10.54 -1.42 12.03
C VAL A 112 9.06 -1.73 11.88
N GLY A 113 8.71 -2.38 10.80
CA GLY A 113 7.35 -2.81 10.52
C GLY A 113 7.35 -3.99 9.57
N GLY A 114 6.19 -4.58 9.38
CA GLY A 114 6.04 -5.74 8.52
C GLY A 114 4.61 -5.93 8.04
N ILE A 115 4.41 -6.99 7.27
CA ILE A 115 3.10 -7.44 6.79
C ILE A 115 2.87 -8.90 7.18
N CYS A 116 1.62 -9.28 7.34
CA CYS A 116 1.22 -10.68 7.49
C CYS A 116 0.72 -11.20 6.13
N ALA A 117 1.39 -12.21 5.60
CA ALA A 117 0.96 -12.93 4.41
C ALA A 117 0.20 -14.21 4.83
N GLU A 118 -1.12 -14.14 4.90
CA GLU A 118 -1.95 -15.29 5.28
C GLU A 118 -1.73 -16.47 4.33
N GLY A 119 -1.64 -17.67 4.89
CA GLY A 119 -1.41 -18.90 4.13
C GLY A 119 0.06 -19.14 3.68
N ALA A 120 0.94 -18.16 3.85
CA ALA A 120 2.35 -18.29 3.44
C ALA A 120 3.21 -19.14 4.38
N ALA A 121 2.67 -19.60 5.51
CA ALA A 121 3.38 -20.53 6.41
C ALA A 121 3.82 -21.83 5.71
N THR A 122 3.13 -22.24 4.66
CA THR A 122 3.45 -23.42 3.85
C THR A 122 4.55 -23.21 2.82
N TYR A 123 5.07 -21.99 2.67
CA TYR A 123 6.12 -21.70 1.68
C TYR A 123 7.38 -22.50 1.94
N THR A 124 7.89 -23.10 0.88
CA THR A 124 9.16 -23.83 0.91
C THR A 124 10.34 -22.89 1.04
N ARG A 125 11.48 -23.42 1.45
CA ARG A 125 12.74 -22.66 1.51
C ARG A 125 13.03 -21.95 0.17
N LYS A 126 12.85 -22.65 -0.95
CA LYS A 126 13.07 -22.10 -2.30
C LYS A 126 12.18 -20.88 -2.59
N GLN A 127 10.92 -20.89 -2.13
CA GLN A 127 10.01 -19.75 -2.29
C GLN A 127 10.43 -18.56 -1.43
N LEU A 128 10.88 -18.80 -0.19
CA LEU A 128 11.39 -17.74 0.69
C LEU A 128 12.70 -17.14 0.17
N ASP A 129 13.59 -17.97 -0.38
CA ASP A 129 14.82 -17.50 -1.01
C ASP A 129 14.49 -16.64 -2.24
N ALA A 130 13.53 -17.06 -3.07
CA ALA A 130 13.06 -16.28 -4.22
C ALA A 130 12.46 -14.92 -3.83
N LEU A 131 11.69 -14.84 -2.73
CA LEU A 131 11.20 -13.58 -2.18
C LEU A 131 12.34 -12.69 -1.68
N THR A 132 13.33 -13.29 -1.02
CA THR A 132 14.53 -12.57 -0.56
C THR A 132 15.30 -11.98 -1.74
N ASP A 133 15.47 -12.73 -2.81
CA ASP A 133 16.11 -12.25 -4.04
C ASP A 133 15.28 -11.16 -4.73
N PHE A 134 13.96 -11.31 -4.71
CA PHE A 134 13.05 -10.30 -5.26
C PHE A 134 13.19 -8.94 -4.57
N VAL A 135 13.17 -8.91 -3.23
CA VAL A 135 13.28 -7.64 -2.49
C VAL A 135 14.66 -7.01 -2.58
N LYS A 136 15.72 -7.80 -2.87
CA LYS A 136 17.08 -7.31 -3.11
C LYS A 136 17.32 -6.71 -4.49
N LYS A 137 16.37 -6.84 -5.42
CA LYS A 137 16.52 -6.24 -6.76
C LYS A 137 16.77 -4.74 -6.66
N PRO A 138 17.60 -4.15 -7.53
CA PRO A 138 17.95 -2.73 -7.48
C PRO A 138 16.73 -1.79 -7.48
N GLN A 139 15.64 -2.19 -8.13
CA GLN A 139 14.40 -1.42 -8.20
C GLN A 139 13.67 -1.32 -6.86
N ILE A 140 13.88 -2.31 -5.96
CA ILE A 140 13.29 -2.37 -4.61
C ILE A 140 14.30 -1.92 -3.58
N GLY A 141 15.54 -2.33 -3.71
CA GLY A 141 16.70 -1.84 -2.96
C GLY A 141 16.79 -2.32 -1.51
N ALA A 142 16.05 -3.35 -1.10
CA ALA A 142 16.17 -3.92 0.23
C ALA A 142 17.50 -4.68 0.40
N LYS A 143 18.11 -4.58 1.58
CA LYS A 143 19.36 -5.33 1.90
C LYS A 143 19.11 -6.80 2.21
N GLY A 144 17.88 -7.16 2.57
CA GLY A 144 17.47 -8.51 2.93
C GLY A 144 16.01 -8.56 3.32
N MET A 145 15.55 -9.74 3.72
CA MET A 145 14.22 -10.00 4.23
C MET A 145 14.32 -10.78 5.55
N VAL A 146 13.66 -10.27 6.58
CA VAL A 146 13.39 -11.03 7.80
C VAL A 146 11.99 -11.60 7.69
N TYR A 147 11.84 -12.87 8.02
CA TYR A 147 10.55 -13.52 8.04
C TYR A 147 10.36 -14.33 9.32
N ALA A 148 9.11 -14.44 9.72
CA ALA A 148 8.66 -15.34 10.76
C ALA A 148 7.52 -16.21 10.23
N ARG A 149 7.41 -17.43 10.75
CA ARG A 149 6.39 -18.41 10.40
C ARG A 149 5.68 -18.87 11.65
N VAL A 150 4.37 -18.90 11.60
CA VAL A 150 3.56 -19.54 12.62
C VAL A 150 3.43 -21.01 12.28
N GLU A 151 3.91 -21.89 13.15
CA GLU A 151 3.82 -23.33 12.99
C GLU A 151 2.43 -23.84 13.41
N ALA A 152 2.12 -25.08 13.05
CA ALA A 152 0.81 -25.68 13.33
C ALA A 152 0.48 -25.80 14.84
N ASP A 153 1.51 -25.85 15.69
CA ASP A 153 1.36 -25.85 17.16
C ASP A 153 1.23 -24.46 17.76
N GLY A 154 1.21 -23.41 16.92
CA GLY A 154 1.11 -22.01 17.33
C GLY A 154 2.45 -21.35 17.68
N THR A 155 3.54 -22.09 17.69
CA THR A 155 4.90 -21.51 17.91
C THR A 155 5.32 -20.64 16.74
N VAL A 156 6.17 -19.67 17.00
CA VAL A 156 6.70 -18.77 15.96
C VAL A 156 8.16 -19.06 15.75
N LYS A 157 8.53 -19.35 14.52
CA LYS A 157 9.93 -19.48 14.08
C LYS A 157 10.31 -18.32 13.18
N SER A 158 11.47 -17.73 13.42
CA SER A 158 11.96 -16.60 12.66
C SER A 158 13.34 -16.86 12.06
N SER A 159 13.67 -16.20 10.97
CA SER A 159 15.04 -16.18 10.43
C SER A 159 16.06 -15.53 11.36
N VAL A 160 15.60 -14.91 12.45
CA VAL A 160 16.40 -14.19 13.44
C VAL A 160 16.12 -14.63 14.88
N ASP A 161 15.64 -15.86 15.09
CA ASP A 161 15.27 -16.44 16.41
C ASP A 161 16.30 -16.22 17.49
N LYS A 162 17.60 -16.28 17.13
CA LYS A 162 18.70 -16.14 18.09
C LYS A 162 18.72 -14.81 18.85
N PHE A 163 17.99 -13.81 18.39
CA PHE A 163 17.91 -12.48 19.02
C PHE A 163 16.63 -12.27 19.82
N TYR A 164 15.61 -13.11 19.63
CA TYR A 164 14.28 -12.90 20.18
C TYR A 164 13.77 -14.10 20.97
N THR A 165 13.22 -13.82 22.15
CA THR A 165 12.56 -14.88 22.93
C THR A 165 11.21 -15.23 22.29
N GLN A 166 10.65 -16.39 22.66
CA GLN A 166 9.33 -16.82 22.16
C GLN A 166 8.22 -15.84 22.58
N GLU A 167 8.36 -15.19 23.74
CA GLU A 167 7.40 -14.17 24.20
C GLU A 167 7.37 -12.96 23.25
N VAL A 168 8.52 -12.48 22.82
CA VAL A 168 8.62 -11.36 21.87
C VAL A 168 8.07 -11.74 20.50
N LEU A 169 8.40 -12.95 20.03
CA LEU A 169 7.86 -13.45 18.76
C LEU A 169 6.34 -13.67 18.82
N GLN A 170 5.81 -14.07 19.97
CA GLN A 170 4.37 -14.20 20.18
C GLN A 170 3.67 -12.84 20.20
N GLN A 171 4.23 -11.83 20.88
CA GLN A 171 3.72 -10.45 20.84
C GLN A 171 3.70 -9.90 19.40
N MET A 172 4.76 -10.15 18.62
CA MET A 172 4.79 -9.81 17.21
C MET A 172 3.65 -10.50 16.43
N LYS A 173 3.45 -11.80 16.61
CA LYS A 173 2.33 -12.56 16.00
C LYS A 173 0.98 -11.93 16.32
N GLU A 174 0.76 -11.60 17.59
CA GLU A 174 -0.49 -10.98 18.07
C GLU A 174 -0.73 -9.62 17.43
N SER A 175 0.32 -8.79 17.26
CA SER A 175 0.24 -7.48 16.60
C SER A 175 -0.22 -7.58 15.15
N PHE A 176 0.09 -8.67 14.46
CA PHE A 176 -0.39 -8.95 13.12
C PHE A 176 -1.79 -9.59 13.08
N GLY A 177 -2.33 -10.04 14.21
CA GLY A 177 -3.52 -10.88 14.26
C GLY A 177 -3.32 -12.23 13.55
N ALA A 178 -2.07 -12.69 13.42
CA ALA A 178 -1.75 -13.94 12.72
C ALA A 178 -2.22 -15.16 13.54
N LYS A 179 -2.75 -16.14 12.81
CA LYS A 179 -3.31 -17.37 13.38
C LYS A 179 -2.38 -18.56 13.16
#